data_6ef44649b33fdcd06c79993f3bebe933
#
_entry.id   6ef44649b33fdcd06c79993f3bebe933
#
_cell.length_a   1.000
_cell.length_b   1.000
_cell.length_c   1.000
_cell.angle_alpha   90.00
_cell.angle_beta   90.00
_cell.angle_gamma   90.00
#
_symmetry.space_group_name_H-M   'P 1'
#
loop_
_entity.id
_entity.type
_entity.pdbx_description
1 polymer ?
#
loop_
_entity_poly.entity_id
_entity_poly.type
_entity_poly.pdbx_seq_one_letter_code
_entity_poly.pdbx_strand_id
1 'polypeptide(L)'
;DDIDLVVEEKLGELLRSLGIDPDELCRVVKGRHPLSGIIHGDLDVDRMDYLLRDAYYTGAPYGSVDAQRLIRHLIRTDTGTVLDENGVNAAESLLIARTLMRPTVYYHHVSRIGERMFQLAVLEHLDGAGKEEYHHLLRMDDAACMHVLQTSEKPVARNLTLRLYERRLYKRAIYVGSDQVSSPLFEQGVTIEKSRELAAKIASDAGLHSHEVLVDIPSIPSEMSLGVRVKNRHTVVGFKEISPRIRTLN
;
A
#
# COMPACT_ATOMS: atom_id res chain seq x y z
N ASP A 1 -5.54 10.38 -10.62
CA ASP A 1 -5.65 8.91 -10.54
C ASP A 1 -5.14 8.30 -11.84
N ASP A 2 -4.18 7.39 -11.74
CA ASP A 2 -3.46 6.82 -12.90
C ASP A 2 -4.37 6.05 -13.86
N ILE A 3 -5.51 5.55 -13.36
CA ILE A 3 -6.49 4.83 -14.19
C ILE A 3 -7.06 5.70 -15.33
N ASP A 4 -7.21 7.00 -15.14
CA ASP A 4 -7.72 7.90 -16.19
C ASP A 4 -6.74 7.95 -17.36
N LEU A 5 -5.42 8.03 -17.08
CA LEU A 5 -4.38 8.04 -18.10
C LEU A 5 -4.34 6.72 -18.88
N VAL A 6 -4.54 5.60 -18.21
CA VAL A 6 -4.52 4.28 -18.83
C VAL A 6 -5.75 4.06 -19.71
N VAL A 7 -6.91 4.59 -19.29
CA VAL A 7 -8.19 4.41 -19.99
C VAL A 7 -8.36 5.37 -21.15
N GLU A 8 -7.72 6.51 -21.17
CA GLU A 8 -7.75 7.47 -22.28
C GLU A 8 -7.06 6.95 -23.54
N GLU A 9 -6.21 5.92 -23.44
CA GLU A 9 -5.46 5.34 -24.56
C GLU A 9 -6.13 4.07 -25.14
N LYS A 10 -5.29 3.17 -25.67
CA LYS A 10 -5.69 1.93 -26.33
C LYS A 10 -6.61 1.03 -25.48
N LEU A 11 -6.49 1.08 -24.14
CA LEU A 11 -7.36 0.30 -23.27
C LEU A 11 -8.81 0.78 -23.35
N GLY A 12 -9.03 2.09 -23.40
CA GLY A 12 -10.38 2.64 -23.54
C GLY A 12 -11.07 2.22 -24.86
N GLU A 13 -10.31 2.20 -25.96
CA GLU A 13 -10.83 1.72 -27.25
C GLU A 13 -11.19 0.22 -27.18
N LEU A 14 -10.32 -0.59 -26.57
CA LEU A 14 -10.57 -2.02 -26.39
C LEU A 14 -11.81 -2.26 -25.51
N LEU A 15 -11.95 -1.56 -24.38
CA LEU A 15 -13.10 -1.66 -23.49
C LEU A 15 -14.41 -1.36 -24.23
N ARG A 16 -14.45 -0.25 -24.99
CA ARG A 16 -15.64 0.11 -25.79
C ARG A 16 -15.95 -0.96 -26.85
N SER A 17 -14.92 -1.53 -27.48
CA SER A 17 -15.11 -2.61 -28.46
C SER A 17 -15.73 -3.89 -27.84
N LEU A 18 -15.51 -4.10 -26.53
CA LEU A 18 -16.08 -5.20 -25.75
C LEU A 18 -17.43 -4.86 -25.11
N GLY A 19 -17.97 -3.67 -25.37
CA GLY A 19 -19.21 -3.19 -24.77
C GLY A 19 -19.08 -2.79 -23.28
N ILE A 20 -17.87 -2.53 -22.82
CA ILE A 20 -17.58 -2.07 -21.44
C ILE A 20 -17.42 -0.55 -21.46
N ASP A 21 -18.15 0.14 -20.59
CA ASP A 21 -18.01 1.58 -20.40
C ASP A 21 -16.72 1.88 -19.60
N PRO A 22 -15.74 2.58 -20.21
CA PRO A 22 -14.50 2.94 -19.50
C PRO A 22 -14.73 3.82 -18.27
N ASP A 23 -15.72 4.70 -18.29
CA ASP A 23 -16.04 5.58 -17.16
C ASP A 23 -16.63 4.79 -15.98
N GLU A 24 -17.40 3.73 -16.28
CA GLU A 24 -17.88 2.82 -15.24
C GLU A 24 -16.72 2.08 -14.59
N LEU A 25 -15.77 1.56 -15.38
CA LEU A 25 -14.56 0.93 -14.85
C LEU A 25 -13.75 1.89 -13.97
N CYS A 26 -13.55 3.14 -14.42
CA CYS A 26 -12.89 4.17 -13.62
C CYS A 26 -13.60 4.42 -12.29
N ARG A 27 -14.94 4.46 -12.27
CA ARG A 27 -15.71 4.60 -11.01
C ARG A 27 -15.50 3.41 -10.08
N VAL A 28 -15.45 2.19 -10.61
CA VAL A 28 -15.15 0.98 -9.81
C VAL A 28 -13.77 1.08 -9.17
N VAL A 29 -12.75 1.38 -9.97
CA VAL A 29 -11.36 1.48 -9.49
C VAL A 29 -11.18 2.65 -8.51
N LYS A 30 -11.88 3.76 -8.70
CA LYS A 30 -11.83 4.93 -7.78
C LYS A 30 -12.66 4.79 -6.50
N GLY A 31 -13.27 3.66 -6.24
CA GLY A 31 -14.09 3.45 -5.05
C GLY A 31 -15.47 4.12 -5.09
N ARG A 32 -15.95 4.53 -6.29
CA ARG A 32 -17.20 5.31 -6.48
C ARG A 32 -18.33 4.50 -7.11
N HIS A 33 -18.27 3.18 -6.99
CA HIS A 33 -19.25 2.27 -7.57
C HIS A 33 -19.62 1.16 -6.57
N PRO A 34 -20.84 0.59 -6.59
CA PRO A 34 -21.21 -0.51 -5.69
C PRO A 34 -20.30 -1.74 -5.74
N LEU A 35 -19.64 -1.98 -6.87
CA LEU A 35 -18.66 -3.07 -7.05
C LEU A 35 -17.25 -2.72 -6.56
N SER A 36 -16.99 -1.48 -6.17
CA SER A 36 -15.65 -1.05 -5.72
C SER A 36 -15.14 -1.85 -4.52
N GLY A 37 -16.03 -2.39 -3.69
CA GLY A 37 -15.66 -3.25 -2.56
C GLY A 37 -14.94 -4.53 -2.94
N ILE A 38 -14.97 -4.93 -4.23
CA ILE A 38 -14.20 -6.08 -4.75
C ILE A 38 -12.71 -5.71 -4.85
N ILE A 39 -12.40 -4.44 -5.16
CA ILE A 39 -11.04 -3.95 -5.40
C ILE A 39 -10.53 -3.13 -4.20
N HIS A 40 -11.40 -2.34 -3.57
CA HIS A 40 -11.08 -1.43 -2.46
C HIS A 40 -11.94 -1.69 -1.23
N GLY A 41 -12.17 -2.94 -0.90
CA GLY A 41 -12.93 -3.34 0.29
C GLY A 41 -12.03 -3.81 1.42
N ASP A 42 -12.63 -4.19 2.52
CA ASP A 42 -11.92 -4.83 3.62
C ASP A 42 -11.53 -6.29 3.32
N LEU A 43 -12.33 -6.95 2.45
CA LEU A 43 -12.10 -8.30 1.93
C LEU A 43 -11.97 -8.24 0.41
N ASP A 44 -11.06 -7.42 -0.09
CA ASP A 44 -10.84 -7.24 -1.51
C ASP A 44 -9.88 -8.29 -2.10
N VAL A 45 -9.94 -8.44 -3.42
CA VAL A 45 -9.12 -9.40 -4.15
C VAL A 45 -7.64 -9.00 -4.16
N ASP A 46 -7.35 -7.70 -4.08
CA ASP A 46 -5.99 -7.19 -4.02
C ASP A 46 -5.28 -7.67 -2.74
N ARG A 47 -5.95 -7.56 -1.58
CA ARG A 47 -5.42 -8.10 -0.32
C ARG A 47 -5.24 -9.61 -0.35
N MET A 48 -6.19 -10.33 -0.93
CA MET A 48 -6.07 -11.79 -1.08
C MET A 48 -4.86 -12.16 -1.94
N ASP A 49 -4.61 -11.43 -3.03
CA ASP A 49 -3.47 -11.66 -3.91
C ASP A 49 -2.16 -11.31 -3.23
N TYR A 50 -1.98 -10.05 -2.78
CA TYR A 50 -0.68 -9.64 -2.31
C TYR A 50 -0.25 -10.37 -1.03
N LEU A 51 -1.15 -10.71 -0.10
CA LEU A 51 -0.79 -11.48 1.09
C LEU A 51 -0.22 -12.85 0.73
N LEU A 52 -0.86 -13.56 -0.21
CA LEU A 52 -0.38 -14.86 -0.69
C LEU A 52 0.95 -14.73 -1.44
N ARG A 53 1.04 -13.80 -2.35
CA ARG A 53 2.20 -13.57 -3.20
C ARG A 53 3.40 -13.10 -2.38
N ASP A 54 3.20 -12.14 -1.50
CA ASP A 54 4.28 -11.62 -0.66
C ASP A 54 4.77 -12.66 0.35
N ALA A 55 3.88 -13.46 0.94
CA ALA A 55 4.27 -14.59 1.79
C ALA A 55 5.14 -15.58 1.01
N TYR A 56 4.75 -15.91 -0.22
CA TYR A 56 5.50 -16.83 -1.06
C TYR A 56 6.91 -16.31 -1.39
N TYR A 57 7.02 -15.06 -1.86
CA TYR A 57 8.31 -14.50 -2.28
C TYR A 57 9.23 -14.09 -1.13
N THR A 58 8.67 -13.74 0.02
CA THR A 58 9.48 -13.37 1.21
C THR A 58 9.79 -14.56 2.10
N GLY A 59 9.09 -15.69 1.93
CA GLY A 59 9.19 -16.83 2.84
C GLY A 59 8.53 -16.59 4.20
N ALA A 60 7.72 -15.54 4.35
CA ALA A 60 7.01 -15.26 5.60
C ALA A 60 5.87 -16.29 5.81
N PRO A 61 5.75 -16.89 7.00
CA PRO A 61 4.78 -17.98 7.24
C PRO A 61 3.35 -17.50 7.48
N TYR A 62 3.07 -16.20 7.41
CA TYR A 62 1.82 -15.61 7.91
C TYR A 62 0.80 -15.22 6.85
N GLY A 63 1.17 -15.14 5.57
CA GLY A 63 0.31 -14.61 4.49
C GLY A 63 -0.63 -15.65 3.87
N SER A 64 -0.72 -16.86 4.40
CA SER A 64 -1.61 -17.89 3.88
C SER A 64 -3.06 -17.57 4.24
N VAL A 65 -3.90 -17.37 3.21
CA VAL A 65 -5.33 -17.07 3.34
C VAL A 65 -6.16 -17.99 2.43
N ASP A 66 -7.35 -18.38 2.87
CA ASP A 66 -8.30 -19.14 2.04
C ASP A 66 -9.11 -18.19 1.16
N ALA A 67 -8.44 -17.63 0.14
CA ALA A 67 -9.04 -16.69 -0.81
C ALA A 67 -10.22 -17.33 -1.57
N GLN A 68 -10.14 -18.61 -1.91
CA GLN A 68 -11.21 -19.30 -2.61
C GLN A 68 -12.49 -19.37 -1.79
N ARG A 69 -12.38 -19.66 -0.50
CA ARG A 69 -13.53 -19.66 0.39
C ARG A 69 -14.11 -18.26 0.53
N LEU A 70 -13.27 -17.22 0.68
CA LEU A 70 -13.73 -15.84 0.73
C LEU A 70 -14.53 -15.46 -0.52
N ILE A 71 -13.97 -15.71 -1.71
CA ILE A 71 -14.63 -15.39 -3.00
C ILE A 71 -15.98 -16.09 -3.12
N ARG A 72 -16.08 -17.36 -2.72
CA ARG A 72 -17.33 -18.14 -2.82
C ARG A 72 -18.41 -17.66 -1.83
N HIS A 73 -18.02 -17.01 -0.74
CA HIS A 73 -18.94 -16.52 0.29
C HIS A 73 -19.16 -15.02 0.27
N LEU A 74 -18.57 -14.28 -0.70
CA LEU A 74 -18.93 -12.90 -0.97
C LEU A 74 -20.24 -12.86 -1.75
N ILE A 75 -21.24 -12.17 -1.20
CA ILE A 75 -22.55 -11.98 -1.80
C ILE A 75 -22.67 -10.53 -2.27
N ARG A 76 -23.02 -10.36 -3.55
CA ARG A 76 -23.37 -9.03 -4.08
C ARG A 76 -24.76 -8.63 -3.61
N THR A 77 -24.88 -7.38 -3.17
CA THR A 77 -26.13 -6.71 -2.84
C THR A 77 -26.24 -5.38 -3.58
N ASP A 78 -27.40 -4.75 -3.57
CA ASP A 78 -27.59 -3.44 -4.20
C ASP A 78 -26.75 -2.33 -3.54
N THR A 79 -26.33 -2.52 -2.28
CA THR A 79 -25.54 -1.56 -1.48
C THR A 79 -24.05 -1.94 -1.38
N GLY A 80 -23.58 -2.92 -2.15
CA GLY A 80 -22.19 -3.39 -2.11
C GLY A 80 -22.09 -4.90 -1.88
N THR A 81 -21.00 -5.33 -1.25
CA THR A 81 -20.74 -6.74 -0.94
C THR A 81 -20.96 -7.03 0.54
N VAL A 82 -21.49 -8.20 0.85
CA VAL A 82 -21.59 -8.75 2.20
C VAL A 82 -20.99 -10.15 2.23
N LEU A 83 -20.52 -10.59 3.40
CA LEU A 83 -19.98 -11.93 3.58
C LEU A 83 -21.08 -12.86 4.09
N ASP A 84 -21.17 -14.06 3.54
CA ASP A 84 -21.96 -15.15 4.10
C ASP A 84 -21.35 -15.66 5.42
N GLU A 85 -22.18 -16.11 6.36
CA GLU A 85 -21.72 -16.60 7.68
C GLU A 85 -20.67 -17.72 7.59
N ASN A 86 -20.71 -18.56 6.55
CA ASN A 86 -19.74 -19.64 6.35
C ASN A 86 -18.36 -19.14 5.88
N GLY A 87 -18.25 -17.88 5.47
CA GLY A 87 -17.00 -17.20 5.11
C GLY A 87 -16.27 -16.56 6.30
N VAL A 88 -16.91 -16.45 7.47
CA VAL A 88 -16.38 -15.72 8.64
C VAL A 88 -14.99 -16.22 9.07
N ASN A 89 -14.77 -17.53 9.17
CA ASN A 89 -13.46 -18.08 9.55
C ASN A 89 -12.36 -17.72 8.55
N ALA A 90 -12.66 -17.66 7.25
CA ALA A 90 -11.69 -17.28 6.24
C ALA A 90 -11.37 -15.77 6.31
N ALA A 91 -12.36 -14.94 6.63
CA ALA A 91 -12.16 -13.51 6.86
C ALA A 91 -11.34 -13.23 8.13
N GLU A 92 -11.58 -13.95 9.22
CA GLU A 92 -10.73 -13.90 10.43
C GLU A 92 -9.28 -14.26 10.10
N SER A 93 -9.06 -15.33 9.30
CA SER A 93 -7.72 -15.74 8.87
C SER A 93 -7.02 -14.65 8.04
N LEU A 94 -7.73 -14.00 7.12
CA LEU A 94 -7.18 -12.90 6.32
C LEU A 94 -6.76 -11.72 7.21
N LEU A 95 -7.57 -11.34 8.20
CA LEU A 95 -7.23 -10.27 9.14
C LEU A 95 -5.98 -10.59 9.96
N ILE A 96 -5.90 -11.80 10.49
CA ILE A 96 -4.74 -12.27 11.26
C ILE A 96 -3.50 -12.28 10.37
N ALA A 97 -3.61 -12.83 9.15
CA ALA A 97 -2.52 -12.83 8.18
C ALA A 97 -2.01 -11.40 7.89
N ARG A 98 -2.92 -10.46 7.62
CA ARG A 98 -2.57 -9.05 7.40
C ARG A 98 -1.87 -8.43 8.60
N THR A 99 -2.37 -8.66 9.80
CA THR A 99 -1.80 -8.12 11.03
C THR A 99 -0.38 -8.64 11.26
N LEU A 100 -0.12 -9.93 11.00
CA LEU A 100 1.20 -10.53 11.18
C LEU A 100 2.18 -10.19 10.04
N MET A 101 1.70 -10.04 8.80
CA MET A 101 2.55 -9.67 7.66
C MET A 101 3.08 -8.23 7.75
N ARG A 102 2.35 -7.34 8.41
CA ARG A 102 2.79 -5.94 8.56
C ARG A 102 4.15 -5.80 9.24
N PRO A 103 4.37 -6.21 10.50
CA PRO A 103 5.66 -6.08 11.15
C PRO A 103 6.73 -6.97 10.50
N THR A 104 6.32 -8.10 9.90
CA THR A 104 7.25 -9.09 9.35
C THR A 104 7.79 -8.67 7.98
N VAL A 105 6.97 -8.06 7.12
CA VAL A 105 7.32 -7.72 5.74
C VAL A 105 7.21 -6.21 5.49
N TYR A 106 6.01 -5.63 5.64
CA TYR A 106 5.75 -4.26 5.17
C TYR A 106 6.38 -3.19 6.06
N TYR A 107 6.44 -3.40 7.38
CA TYR A 107 7.11 -2.50 8.32
C TYR A 107 8.48 -3.00 8.76
N HIS A 108 9.00 -4.04 8.11
CA HIS A 108 10.36 -4.45 8.36
C HIS A 108 11.33 -3.31 8.02
N HIS A 109 12.25 -3.01 8.93
CA HIS A 109 13.09 -1.81 8.81
C HIS A 109 13.88 -1.73 7.50
N VAL A 110 14.34 -2.86 6.95
CA VAL A 110 15.07 -2.90 5.68
C VAL A 110 14.16 -2.52 4.52
N SER A 111 12.92 -3.03 4.49
CA SER A 111 11.92 -2.70 3.47
C SER A 111 11.59 -1.20 3.51
N ARG A 112 11.37 -0.66 4.73
CA ARG A 112 11.08 0.77 4.92
C ARG A 112 12.24 1.67 4.50
N ILE A 113 13.48 1.29 4.83
CA ILE A 113 14.66 2.04 4.39
C ILE A 113 14.77 2.04 2.87
N GLY A 114 14.60 0.88 2.23
CA GLY A 114 14.63 0.76 0.78
C GLY A 114 13.56 1.61 0.10
N GLU A 115 12.31 1.56 0.59
CA GLU A 115 11.21 2.37 0.12
C GLU A 115 11.51 3.88 0.23
N ARG A 116 12.01 4.35 1.37
CA ARG A 116 12.34 5.77 1.56
C ARG A 116 13.50 6.22 0.70
N MET A 117 14.52 5.39 0.50
CA MET A 117 15.62 5.68 -0.43
C MET A 117 15.11 5.79 -1.87
N PHE A 118 14.21 4.90 -2.29
CA PHE A 118 13.60 4.94 -3.63
C PHE A 118 12.74 6.21 -3.80
N GLN A 119 11.86 6.50 -2.86
CA GLN A 119 11.05 7.72 -2.89
C GLN A 119 11.91 8.97 -3.00
N LEU A 120 12.99 9.07 -2.23
CA LEU A 120 13.90 10.21 -2.31
C LEU A 120 14.61 10.26 -3.68
N ALA A 121 15.01 9.13 -4.23
CA ALA A 121 15.64 9.09 -5.55
C ALA A 121 14.69 9.61 -6.66
N VAL A 122 13.42 9.20 -6.63
CA VAL A 122 12.38 9.69 -7.55
C VAL A 122 12.15 11.20 -7.38
N LEU A 123 12.01 11.68 -6.15
CA LEU A 123 11.81 13.11 -5.88
C LEU A 123 12.99 13.96 -6.33
N GLU A 124 14.20 13.51 -6.09
CA GLU A 124 15.42 14.20 -6.55
C GLU A 124 15.55 14.19 -8.08
N HIS A 125 15.14 13.09 -8.73
CA HIS A 125 15.10 13.01 -10.20
C HIS A 125 14.11 14.01 -10.79
N LEU A 126 12.93 14.10 -10.19
CA LEU A 126 11.85 15.00 -10.64
C LEU A 126 12.04 16.47 -10.21
N ASP A 127 13.05 16.78 -9.42
CA ASP A 127 13.29 18.14 -8.96
C ASP A 127 13.58 19.09 -10.14
N GLY A 128 12.69 20.06 -10.35
CA GLY A 128 12.73 20.96 -11.49
C GLY A 128 12.23 20.36 -12.82
N ALA A 129 11.77 19.11 -12.83
CA ALA A 129 11.21 18.48 -14.02
C ALA A 129 9.73 18.89 -14.24
N GLY A 130 9.29 18.81 -15.49
CA GLY A 130 7.88 19.04 -15.86
C GLY A 130 6.98 17.84 -15.58
N LYS A 131 5.66 18.05 -15.76
CA LYS A 131 4.66 16.97 -15.62
C LYS A 131 4.87 15.81 -16.59
N GLU A 132 5.50 16.07 -17.73
CA GLU A 132 5.78 15.05 -18.74
C GLU A 132 6.74 13.98 -18.21
N GLU A 133 7.77 14.37 -17.47
CA GLU A 133 8.72 13.44 -16.88
C GLU A 133 8.07 12.54 -15.81
N TYR A 134 7.19 13.14 -15.00
CA TYR A 134 6.37 12.37 -14.05
C TYR A 134 5.50 11.33 -14.76
N HIS A 135 4.79 11.70 -15.83
CA HIS A 135 3.97 10.78 -16.61
C HIS A 135 4.81 9.72 -17.33
N HIS A 136 6.04 10.08 -17.73
CA HIS A 136 6.96 9.13 -18.34
C HIS A 136 7.36 8.04 -17.36
N LEU A 137 7.75 8.38 -16.13
CA LEU A 137 8.05 7.40 -15.07
C LEU A 137 6.87 6.49 -14.76
N LEU A 138 5.63 7.01 -14.70
CA LEU A 138 4.43 6.21 -14.42
C LEU A 138 4.11 5.15 -15.48
N ARG A 139 4.62 5.31 -16.70
CA ARG A 139 4.41 4.37 -17.81
C ARG A 139 5.50 3.30 -17.93
N MET A 140 6.53 3.38 -17.11
CA MET A 140 7.64 2.44 -17.13
C MET A 140 7.32 1.20 -16.29
N ASP A 141 7.91 0.08 -16.68
CA ASP A 141 8.08 -1.04 -15.76
C ASP A 141 9.23 -0.77 -14.77
N ASP A 142 9.36 -1.63 -13.77
CA ASP A 142 10.37 -1.47 -12.71
C ASP A 142 11.80 -1.41 -13.27
N ALA A 143 12.10 -2.20 -14.29
CA ALA A 143 13.43 -2.26 -14.88
C ALA A 143 13.79 -0.96 -15.62
N ALA A 144 12.86 -0.43 -16.41
CA ALA A 144 13.01 0.84 -17.11
C ALA A 144 13.11 2.01 -16.13
N CYS A 145 12.25 2.08 -15.12
CA CYS A 145 12.28 3.10 -14.07
C CYS A 145 13.62 3.09 -13.33
N MET A 146 14.08 1.92 -12.88
CA MET A 146 15.38 1.79 -12.22
C MET A 146 16.54 2.21 -13.14
N HIS A 147 16.49 1.91 -14.44
CA HIS A 147 17.51 2.33 -15.38
C HIS A 147 17.56 3.86 -15.54
N VAL A 148 16.40 4.50 -15.70
CA VAL A 148 16.31 5.97 -15.81
C VAL A 148 16.86 6.64 -14.55
N LEU A 149 16.50 6.16 -13.37
CA LEU A 149 17.00 6.71 -12.11
C LEU A 149 18.51 6.47 -11.94
N GLN A 150 19.06 5.31 -12.37
CA GLN A 150 20.50 5.02 -12.34
C GLN A 150 21.31 5.91 -13.28
N THR A 151 20.71 6.36 -14.37
CA THR A 151 21.33 7.23 -15.37
C THR A 151 20.92 8.69 -15.21
N SER A 152 20.21 9.04 -14.15
CA SER A 152 19.74 10.40 -13.88
C SER A 152 20.89 11.42 -13.90
N GLU A 153 20.66 12.59 -14.47
CA GLU A 153 21.57 13.73 -14.40
C GLU A 153 21.71 14.29 -13.00
N LYS A 154 20.72 14.03 -12.12
CA LYS A 154 20.74 14.42 -10.72
C LYS A 154 21.62 13.49 -9.90
N PRO A 155 22.77 13.95 -9.35
CA PRO A 155 23.75 13.08 -8.70
C PRO A 155 23.18 12.32 -7.48
N VAL A 156 22.27 12.95 -6.72
CA VAL A 156 21.65 12.33 -5.54
C VAL A 156 20.73 11.18 -5.96
N ALA A 157 19.86 11.40 -6.95
CA ALA A 157 18.96 10.37 -7.48
C ALA A 157 19.76 9.15 -7.98
N ARG A 158 20.77 9.40 -8.81
CA ARG A 158 21.65 8.35 -9.34
C ARG A 158 22.36 7.57 -8.23
N ASN A 159 22.95 8.26 -7.24
CA ASN A 159 23.66 7.62 -6.14
C ASN A 159 22.73 6.73 -5.29
N LEU A 160 21.56 7.24 -4.91
CA LEU A 160 20.57 6.49 -4.14
C LEU A 160 20.12 5.23 -4.87
N THR A 161 19.85 5.34 -6.17
CA THR A 161 19.40 4.21 -6.99
C THR A 161 20.50 3.15 -7.17
N LEU A 162 21.73 3.56 -7.37
CA LEU A 162 22.86 2.63 -7.41
C LEU A 162 23.06 1.91 -6.07
N ARG A 163 22.93 2.64 -4.96
CA ARG A 163 22.98 2.02 -3.62
C ARG A 163 21.87 1.01 -3.37
N LEU A 164 20.65 1.30 -3.84
CA LEU A 164 19.53 0.34 -3.79
C LEU A 164 19.84 -0.93 -4.59
N TYR A 165 20.29 -0.76 -5.83
CA TYR A 165 20.66 -1.88 -6.70
C TYR A 165 21.76 -2.76 -6.11
N GLU A 166 22.78 -2.16 -5.50
CA GLU A 166 23.90 -2.84 -4.86
C GLU A 166 23.61 -3.27 -3.42
N ARG A 167 22.38 -3.09 -2.94
CA ARG A 167 21.98 -3.36 -1.55
C ARG A 167 22.84 -2.64 -0.49
N ARG A 168 23.41 -1.50 -0.81
CA ARG A 168 24.10 -0.59 0.11
C ARG A 168 23.15 0.38 0.77
N LEU A 169 22.15 -0.16 1.45
CA LEU A 169 21.09 0.60 2.09
C LEU A 169 21.62 1.46 3.25
N TYR A 170 20.89 2.53 3.56
CA TYR A 170 21.10 3.27 4.78
C TYR A 170 20.85 2.38 6.01
N LYS A 171 21.43 2.73 7.12
CA LYS A 171 21.28 1.97 8.35
C LYS A 171 20.42 2.74 9.34
N ARG A 172 19.60 2.02 10.09
CA ARG A 172 18.80 2.60 11.15
C ARG A 172 19.70 3.07 12.28
N ALA A 173 19.77 4.39 12.48
CA ALA A 173 20.52 5.00 13.58
C ALA A 173 19.68 5.06 14.86
N ILE A 174 18.38 5.44 14.74
CA ILE A 174 17.47 5.59 15.87
C ILE A 174 16.15 4.89 15.52
N TYR A 175 15.56 4.25 16.51
CA TYR A 175 14.19 3.74 16.46
C TYR A 175 13.50 4.11 17.77
N VAL A 176 12.30 4.66 17.65
CA VAL A 176 11.47 5.06 18.80
C VAL A 176 10.08 4.47 18.57
N GLY A 177 9.57 3.75 19.56
CA GLY A 177 8.20 3.23 19.53
C GLY A 177 7.18 4.36 19.73
N SER A 178 5.97 4.17 19.19
CA SER A 178 4.87 5.13 19.38
C SER A 178 4.45 5.31 20.84
N ASP A 179 4.70 4.31 21.67
CA ASP A 179 4.49 4.31 23.13
C ASP A 179 5.50 5.20 23.89
N GLN A 180 6.63 5.53 23.27
CA GLN A 180 7.70 6.31 23.85
C GLN A 180 7.66 7.80 23.49
N VAL A 181 6.80 8.18 22.55
CA VAL A 181 6.71 9.54 22.04
C VAL A 181 5.26 10.01 21.98
N SER A 182 4.95 11.01 22.79
CA SER A 182 3.66 11.70 22.72
C SER A 182 3.76 12.86 21.73
N SER A 183 3.35 12.64 20.49
CA SER A 183 3.30 13.69 19.47
C SER A 183 2.19 13.40 18.46
N PRO A 184 1.38 14.39 18.06
CA PRO A 184 0.39 14.25 17.01
C PRO A 184 0.96 13.76 15.67
N LEU A 185 2.27 13.95 15.43
CA LEU A 185 2.95 13.47 14.22
C LEU A 185 2.90 11.93 14.09
N PHE A 186 2.80 11.20 15.21
CA PHE A 186 2.78 9.73 15.19
C PHE A 186 1.38 9.14 15.02
N GLU A 187 0.34 9.92 15.28
CA GLU A 187 -1.05 9.44 15.13
C GLU A 187 -1.48 9.39 13.68
N GLN A 188 -1.07 10.37 12.88
CA GLN A 188 -1.50 10.55 11.49
C GLN A 188 -0.42 10.18 10.46
N GLY A 189 0.81 9.88 10.90
CA GLY A 189 1.97 9.82 10.03
C GLY A 189 2.38 11.22 9.55
N VAL A 190 3.43 11.27 8.74
CA VAL A 190 3.88 12.53 8.15
C VAL A 190 3.95 12.42 6.63
N THR A 191 3.68 13.54 5.95
CA THR A 191 3.86 13.62 4.50
C THR A 191 5.35 13.50 4.13
N ILE A 192 5.62 13.18 2.87
CA ILE A 192 6.99 13.08 2.37
C ILE A 192 7.73 14.41 2.53
N GLU A 193 7.07 15.53 2.25
CA GLU A 193 7.62 16.88 2.42
C GLU A 193 8.04 17.14 3.87
N LYS A 194 7.17 16.79 4.80
CA LYS A 194 7.46 16.96 6.23
C LYS A 194 8.58 16.05 6.71
N SER A 195 8.65 14.82 6.21
CA SER A 195 9.78 13.92 6.47
C SER A 195 11.09 14.50 5.95
N ARG A 196 11.10 15.13 4.75
CA ARG A 196 12.28 15.82 4.19
C ARG A 196 12.71 17.02 5.04
N GLU A 197 11.77 17.85 5.48
CA GLU A 197 12.08 18.98 6.37
C GLU A 197 12.75 18.51 7.67
N LEU A 198 12.20 17.48 8.31
CA LEU A 198 12.76 16.90 9.52
C LEU A 198 14.16 16.30 9.27
N ALA A 199 14.32 15.57 8.17
CA ALA A 199 15.60 14.99 7.77
C ALA A 199 16.67 16.08 7.53
N ALA A 200 16.31 17.16 6.83
CA ALA A 200 17.21 18.28 6.58
C ALA A 200 17.65 18.98 7.88
N LYS A 201 16.74 19.15 8.84
CA LYS A 201 17.07 19.71 10.15
C LYS A 201 18.04 18.83 10.93
N ILE A 202 17.76 17.52 11.01
CA ILE A 202 18.62 16.56 11.69
C ILE A 202 19.99 16.50 11.01
N ALA A 203 20.04 16.49 9.69
CA ALA A 203 21.29 16.48 8.93
C ALA A 203 22.13 17.73 9.22
N SER A 204 21.50 18.91 9.21
CA SER A 204 22.17 20.18 9.55
C SER A 204 22.77 20.17 10.96
N ASP A 205 22.01 19.70 11.94
CA ASP A 205 22.47 19.60 13.33
C ASP A 205 23.63 18.59 13.50
N ALA A 206 23.68 17.58 12.63
CA ALA A 206 24.71 16.54 12.61
C ALA A 206 25.92 16.86 11.69
N GLY A 207 25.89 17.98 10.95
CA GLY A 207 26.93 18.32 9.97
C GLY A 207 26.94 17.40 8.72
N LEU A 208 25.78 16.85 8.36
CA LEU A 208 25.58 15.97 7.21
C LEU A 208 24.81 16.68 6.09
N HIS A 209 24.83 16.11 4.89
CA HIS A 209 23.97 16.57 3.80
C HIS A 209 22.53 16.09 4.01
N SER A 210 21.55 16.86 3.55
CA SER A 210 20.11 16.56 3.73
C SER A 210 19.70 15.19 3.20
N HIS A 211 20.34 14.71 2.13
CA HIS A 211 20.07 13.41 1.53
C HIS A 211 20.75 12.23 2.26
N GLU A 212 21.61 12.49 3.24
CA GLU A 212 22.27 11.43 4.03
C GLU A 212 21.44 10.99 5.24
N VAL A 213 20.35 11.68 5.53
CA VAL A 213 19.41 11.36 6.60
C VAL A 213 18.03 11.10 6.03
N LEU A 214 17.40 10.02 6.49
CA LEU A 214 16.01 9.69 6.16
C LEU A 214 15.21 9.64 7.45
N VAL A 215 14.03 10.24 7.42
CA VAL A 215 13.02 10.16 8.49
C VAL A 215 11.82 9.38 7.98
N ASP A 216 11.44 8.36 8.71
CA ASP A 216 10.28 7.52 8.40
C ASP A 216 9.33 7.49 9.61
N ILE A 217 8.17 8.10 9.46
CA ILE A 217 7.09 8.11 10.46
C ILE A 217 5.83 7.59 9.76
N PRO A 218 5.63 6.25 9.76
CA PRO A 218 4.44 5.67 9.14
C PRO A 218 3.19 6.00 9.96
N SER A 219 2.04 6.17 9.28
CA SER A 219 0.76 6.16 9.97
C SER A 219 0.51 4.80 10.61
N ILE A 220 -0.08 4.78 11.79
CA ILE A 220 -0.51 3.55 12.45
C ILE A 220 -1.96 3.28 12.00
N PRO A 221 -2.21 2.35 11.07
CA PRO A 221 -3.57 2.08 10.65
C PRO A 221 -4.32 1.30 11.74
N SER A 222 -5.62 1.57 11.87
CA SER A 222 -6.53 0.74 12.67
C SER A 222 -6.66 -0.65 12.02
N GLU A 223 -5.92 -1.62 12.51
CA GLU A 223 -5.64 -2.88 11.81
C GLU A 223 -6.77 -3.91 11.86
N MET A 224 -7.54 -3.89 12.94
CA MET A 224 -8.50 -4.96 13.26
C MET A 224 -9.95 -4.58 13.00
N SER A 225 -10.20 -3.48 12.28
CA SER A 225 -11.55 -3.08 11.97
C SER A 225 -11.90 -3.51 10.55
N LEU A 226 -12.78 -4.49 10.43
CA LEU A 226 -13.50 -4.78 9.19
C LEU A 226 -14.84 -4.06 9.21
N GLY A 227 -15.06 -3.18 8.24
CA GLY A 227 -16.37 -2.60 7.95
C GLY A 227 -17.31 -3.58 7.23
N VAL A 228 -16.86 -4.81 7.00
CA VAL A 228 -17.64 -5.85 6.33
C VAL A 228 -18.86 -6.24 7.14
N ARG A 229 -20.01 -6.30 6.48
CA ARG A 229 -21.25 -6.85 7.03
C ARG A 229 -21.35 -8.33 6.70
N VAL A 230 -21.87 -9.10 7.64
CA VAL A 230 -22.09 -10.54 7.51
C VAL A 230 -23.57 -10.83 7.45
N LYS A 231 -23.97 -11.60 6.44
CA LYS A 231 -25.33 -12.11 6.28
C LYS A 231 -25.40 -13.49 6.92
N ASN A 232 -26.17 -13.61 7.98
CA ASN A 232 -26.64 -14.88 8.51
C ASN A 232 -28.05 -15.20 7.95
N ARG A 233 -28.67 -16.28 8.45
CA ARG A 233 -29.99 -16.74 7.95
C ARG A 233 -31.10 -15.68 8.04
N HIS A 234 -31.02 -14.75 8.96
CA HIS A 234 -32.13 -13.86 9.30
C HIS A 234 -31.80 -12.37 9.17
N THR A 235 -30.52 -12.00 9.36
CA THR A 235 -30.12 -10.59 9.47
C THR A 235 -28.78 -10.34 8.80
N VAL A 236 -28.47 -9.07 8.58
CA VAL A 236 -27.13 -8.60 8.19
C VAL A 236 -26.59 -7.77 9.35
N VAL A 237 -25.49 -8.20 9.92
CA VAL A 237 -24.85 -7.61 11.11
C VAL A 237 -23.40 -7.26 10.83
N GLY A 238 -22.78 -6.48 11.71
CA GLY A 238 -21.36 -6.15 11.62
C GLY A 238 -20.48 -7.37 11.89
N PHE A 239 -19.31 -7.45 11.24
CA PHE A 239 -18.37 -8.55 11.42
C PHE A 239 -17.97 -8.77 12.89
N LYS A 240 -17.77 -7.68 13.64
CA LYS A 240 -17.43 -7.73 15.08
C LYS A 240 -18.51 -8.39 15.95
N GLU A 241 -19.75 -8.37 15.50
CA GLU A 241 -20.86 -8.99 16.26
C GLU A 241 -20.86 -10.50 16.15
N ILE A 242 -20.42 -11.02 15.00
CA ILE A 242 -20.35 -12.48 14.72
C ILE A 242 -19.02 -13.09 15.12
N SER A 243 -17.92 -12.32 15.06
CA SER A 243 -16.58 -12.83 15.39
C SER A 243 -16.17 -12.48 16.83
N PRO A 244 -16.32 -13.40 17.80
CA PRO A 244 -15.83 -13.19 19.17
C PRO A 244 -14.31 -13.00 19.22
N ARG A 245 -13.55 -13.68 18.34
CA ARG A 245 -12.09 -13.57 18.28
C ARG A 245 -11.63 -12.16 17.93
N ILE A 246 -12.23 -11.58 16.91
CA ILE A 246 -11.91 -10.19 16.51
C ILE A 246 -12.36 -9.17 17.54
N ARG A 247 -13.46 -9.43 18.26
CA ARG A 247 -13.92 -8.58 19.36
C ARG A 247 -12.91 -8.49 20.50
N THR A 248 -12.19 -9.56 20.79
CA THR A 248 -11.21 -9.61 21.88
C THR A 248 -9.82 -9.11 21.51
N LEU A 249 -9.54 -8.96 20.21
CA LEU A 249 -8.25 -8.47 19.70
C LEU A 249 -8.22 -6.95 19.44
N ASN A 250 -9.33 -6.25 19.64
CA ASN A 250 -9.47 -4.80 19.65
C ASN A 250 -9.61 -4.28 21.07
#